data_bd9293dd5d7003f1d3090e433ffb5262
#
_entry.id   bd9293dd5d7003f1d3090e433ffb5262
#
_cell.length_a   1.000
_cell.length_b   1.000
_cell.length_c   1.000
_cell.angle_alpha   90.00
_cell.angle_beta   90.00
_cell.angle_gamma   90.00
#
_symmetry.space_group_name_H-M   'P 1'
#
loop_
_entity.id
_entity.type
_entity.pdbx_description
1 polymer ?
#
loop_
_entity_poly.entity_id
_entity_poly.type
_entity_poly.pdbx_seq_one_letter_code
_entity_poly.pdbx_strand_id
1 'polypeptide(L)'
;MILDTSAVVAIVMKEPGYEELLLKMASGNPAIGTATLTETAIVLSARLQSDARSLLSRLLSEASIAVVPFGESHYSAAVDARLRYGKGKHPAALNFGDCLSYAVARLADEPLLFVGDDFARS
;
A
#
# COMPACT_ATOMS: atom_id res chain seq x y z
N MET A 1 8.40 5.95 -4.57
CA MET A 1 7.55 4.74 -4.74
C MET A 1 6.71 4.54 -3.49
N ILE A 2 5.42 4.38 -3.69
CA ILE A 2 4.47 4.23 -2.58
C ILE A 2 4.01 2.77 -2.51
N LEU A 3 4.04 2.20 -1.31
CA LEU A 3 3.69 0.79 -1.10
C LEU A 3 2.20 0.65 -0.76
N ASP A 4 1.55 -0.29 -1.44
CA ASP A 4 0.20 -0.73 -1.07
C ASP A 4 0.31 -1.89 -0.07
N THR A 5 -0.76 -2.12 0.70
CA THR A 5 -0.86 -3.28 1.61
C THR A 5 -0.52 -4.57 0.89
N SER A 6 -1.02 -4.75 -0.35
CA SER A 6 -0.80 -5.99 -1.12
C SER A 6 0.69 -6.29 -1.32
N ALA A 7 1.50 -5.27 -1.58
CA ALA A 7 2.94 -5.46 -1.77
C ALA A 7 3.63 -5.87 -0.47
N VAL A 8 3.30 -5.20 0.65
CA VAL A 8 3.92 -5.51 1.93
C VAL A 8 3.54 -6.91 2.41
N VAL A 9 2.27 -7.28 2.27
CA VAL A 9 1.79 -8.63 2.64
C VAL A 9 2.51 -9.69 1.81
N ALA A 10 2.64 -9.47 0.50
CA ALA A 10 3.34 -10.41 -0.38
C ALA A 10 4.79 -10.61 0.04
N ILE A 11 5.47 -9.52 0.42
CA ILE A 11 6.88 -9.59 0.88
C ILE A 11 6.97 -10.34 2.20
N VAL A 12 6.18 -9.98 3.19
CA VAL A 12 6.23 -10.59 4.52
C VAL A 12 5.86 -12.07 4.46
N MET A 13 4.84 -12.41 3.70
CA MET A 13 4.36 -13.80 3.56
C MET A 13 5.13 -14.58 2.50
N LYS A 14 6.09 -13.98 1.83
CA LYS A 14 6.89 -14.57 0.76
C LYS A 14 6.04 -15.21 -0.32
N GLU A 15 5.04 -14.47 -0.78
CA GLU A 15 4.16 -14.91 -1.85
C GLU A 15 4.94 -14.96 -3.18
N PRO A 16 4.49 -15.77 -4.16
CA PRO A 16 5.18 -15.84 -5.45
C PRO A 16 5.40 -14.45 -6.07
N GLY A 17 6.65 -14.16 -6.45
CA GLY A 17 7.02 -12.87 -7.02
C GLY A 17 7.52 -11.84 -5.99
N TYR A 18 7.61 -12.20 -4.72
CA TYR A 18 8.03 -11.24 -3.69
C TYR A 18 9.47 -10.73 -3.88
N GLU A 19 10.35 -11.54 -4.47
CA GLU A 19 11.74 -11.12 -4.73
C GLU A 19 11.78 -9.96 -5.73
N GLU A 20 10.92 -9.98 -6.73
CA GLU A 20 10.79 -8.89 -7.70
C GLU A 20 10.34 -7.59 -7.02
N LEU A 21 9.40 -7.72 -6.08
CA LEU A 21 8.94 -6.56 -5.31
C LEU A 21 10.07 -5.98 -4.45
N LEU A 22 10.87 -6.85 -3.83
CA LEU A 22 12.05 -6.40 -3.05
C LEU A 22 13.05 -5.65 -3.92
N LEU A 23 13.32 -6.15 -5.14
CA LEU A 23 14.22 -5.48 -6.07
C LEU A 23 13.70 -4.11 -6.48
N LYS A 24 12.42 -3.99 -6.77
CA LYS A 24 11.80 -2.71 -7.10
C LYS A 24 11.89 -1.72 -5.94
N MET A 25 11.63 -2.19 -4.72
CA MET A 25 11.77 -1.37 -3.51
C MET A 25 13.19 -0.85 -3.34
N ALA A 26 14.18 -1.74 -3.52
CA ALA A 26 15.58 -1.41 -3.32
C ALA A 26 16.08 -0.38 -4.33
N SER A 27 15.50 -0.30 -5.52
CA SER A 27 15.91 0.62 -6.58
C SER A 27 15.28 2.00 -6.46
N GLY A 28 14.37 2.22 -5.51
CA GLY A 28 13.67 3.48 -5.34
C GLY A 28 13.71 3.97 -3.90
N ASN A 29 12.91 4.98 -3.60
CA ASN A 29 12.73 5.51 -2.25
C ASN A 29 11.35 5.09 -1.76
N PRO A 30 11.22 3.90 -1.13
CA PRO A 30 9.91 3.41 -0.75
C PRO A 30 9.32 4.22 0.42
N ALA A 31 8.02 4.42 0.36
CA ALA A 31 7.26 5.07 1.41
C ALA A 31 5.87 4.43 1.51
N ILE A 32 5.25 4.54 2.67
CA ILE A 32 3.92 4.01 2.90
C ILE A 32 3.11 5.05 3.70
N GLY A 33 1.85 5.24 3.33
CA GLY A 33 0.97 6.11 4.10
C GLY A 33 0.59 5.49 5.44
N THR A 34 0.38 6.32 6.48
CA THR A 34 0.01 5.81 7.80
C THR A 34 -1.28 5.02 7.80
N ALA A 35 -2.26 5.42 7.01
CA ALA A 35 -3.54 4.69 6.91
C ALA A 35 -3.33 3.30 6.29
N THR A 36 -2.50 3.21 5.25
CA THR A 36 -2.14 1.94 4.62
C THR A 36 -1.32 1.07 5.57
N LEU A 37 -0.40 1.66 6.32
CA LEU A 37 0.38 0.94 7.33
C LEU A 37 -0.54 0.34 8.40
N THR A 38 -1.56 1.07 8.79
CA THR A 38 -2.57 0.59 9.75
C THR A 38 -3.30 -0.64 9.18
N GLU A 39 -3.77 -0.54 7.96
CA GLU A 39 -4.43 -1.67 7.30
C GLU A 39 -3.50 -2.87 7.20
N THR A 40 -2.25 -2.64 6.79
CA THR A 40 -1.23 -3.69 6.66
C THR A 40 -1.00 -4.40 7.99
N ALA A 41 -0.88 -3.64 9.09
CA ALA A 41 -0.69 -4.20 10.43
C ALA A 41 -1.88 -5.07 10.83
N ILE A 42 -3.09 -4.62 10.56
CA ILE A 42 -4.30 -5.38 10.88
C ILE A 42 -4.36 -6.68 10.07
N VAL A 43 -4.11 -6.60 8.77
CA VAL A 43 -4.13 -7.77 7.87
C VAL A 43 -3.07 -8.80 8.28
N LEU A 44 -1.83 -8.35 8.50
CA LEU A 44 -0.74 -9.25 8.87
C LEU A 44 -0.96 -9.86 10.25
N SER A 45 -1.45 -9.07 11.22
CA SER A 45 -1.72 -9.59 12.56
C SER A 45 -2.77 -10.71 12.51
N ALA A 46 -3.79 -10.56 11.68
CA ALA A 46 -4.81 -11.59 11.50
C ALA A 46 -4.21 -12.84 10.84
N ARG A 47 -3.41 -12.67 9.79
CA ARG A 47 -2.82 -13.80 9.05
C ARG A 47 -1.77 -14.55 9.86
N LEU A 48 -0.98 -13.84 10.67
CA LEU A 48 0.07 -14.44 11.50
C LEU A 48 -0.45 -14.84 12.88
N GLN A 49 -1.67 -14.46 13.23
CA GLN A 49 -2.28 -14.72 14.54
C GLN A 49 -1.43 -14.18 15.69
N SER A 50 -0.81 -13.03 15.48
CA SER A 50 -0.03 -12.31 16.49
C SER A 50 0.14 -10.86 16.04
N ASP A 51 0.48 -9.98 16.98
CA ASP A 51 0.68 -8.56 16.70
C ASP A 51 1.85 -8.37 15.75
N ALA A 52 1.60 -7.83 14.55
CA ALA A 52 2.62 -7.66 13.52
C ALA A 52 3.38 -6.32 13.61
N ARG A 53 3.08 -5.46 14.59
CA ARG A 53 3.67 -4.12 14.64
C ARG A 53 5.20 -4.13 14.76
N SER A 54 5.76 -5.04 15.59
CA SER A 54 7.22 -5.14 15.74
C SER A 54 7.89 -5.59 14.45
N LEU A 55 7.29 -6.57 13.77
CA LEU A 55 7.78 -7.07 12.49
C LEU A 55 7.77 -5.95 11.44
N LEU A 56 6.69 -5.18 11.38
CA LEU A 56 6.59 -4.05 10.45
C LEU A 56 7.58 -2.95 10.77
N SER A 57 7.80 -2.63 12.06
CA SER A 57 8.81 -1.65 12.45
C SER A 57 10.21 -2.05 11.96
N ARG A 58 10.54 -3.32 12.06
CA ARG A 58 11.80 -3.84 11.55
C ARG A 58 11.89 -3.70 10.04
N LEU A 59 10.84 -4.06 9.33
CA LEU A 59 10.81 -3.93 7.88
C LEU A 59 10.99 -2.47 7.44
N LEU A 60 10.25 -1.55 8.07
CA LEU A 60 10.37 -0.13 7.77
C LEU A 60 11.80 0.36 7.97
N SER A 61 12.44 -0.04 9.06
CA SER A 61 13.81 0.35 9.38
C SER A 61 14.82 -0.28 8.42
N GLU A 62 14.76 -1.59 8.23
CA GLU A 62 15.74 -2.33 7.42
C GLU A 62 15.65 -1.99 5.93
N ALA A 63 14.45 -1.75 5.41
CA ALA A 63 14.25 -1.39 4.01
C ALA A 63 14.21 0.12 3.78
N SER A 64 14.45 0.92 4.82
CA SER A 64 14.42 2.39 4.76
C SER A 64 13.11 2.91 4.15
N ILE A 65 11.99 2.39 4.61
CA ILE A 65 10.66 2.80 4.16
C ILE A 65 10.21 4.00 4.98
N ALA A 66 9.97 5.13 4.32
CA ALA A 66 9.45 6.31 4.98
C ALA A 66 7.94 6.17 5.24
N VAL A 67 7.45 6.78 6.31
CA VAL A 67 6.02 6.80 6.62
C VAL A 67 5.47 8.19 6.33
N VAL A 68 4.44 8.25 5.48
CA VAL A 68 3.82 9.51 5.06
C VAL A 68 2.53 9.72 5.84
N PRO A 69 2.39 10.83 6.59
CA PRO A 69 1.15 11.11 7.30
C PRO A 69 -0.04 11.23 6.33
N PHE A 70 -1.14 10.56 6.66
CA PHE A 70 -2.36 10.65 5.85
C PHE A 70 -3.17 11.84 6.36
N GLY A 71 -3.19 12.91 5.58
CA GLY A 71 -3.80 14.17 5.98
C GLY A 71 -5.07 14.50 5.19
N GLU A 72 -5.53 15.74 5.36
CA GLU A 72 -6.77 16.20 4.76
C GLU A 72 -6.75 16.15 3.23
N SER A 73 -5.62 16.47 2.60
CA SER A 73 -5.49 16.37 1.15
C SER A 73 -5.62 14.92 0.66
N HIS A 74 -5.10 13.98 1.45
CA HIS A 74 -5.20 12.56 1.13
C HIS A 74 -6.66 12.07 1.24
N TYR A 75 -7.38 12.55 2.26
CA TYR A 75 -8.79 12.24 2.40
C TYR A 75 -9.57 12.61 1.13
N SER A 76 -9.39 13.83 0.64
CA SER A 76 -10.08 14.29 -0.56
C SER A 76 -9.71 13.46 -1.79
N ALA A 77 -8.42 13.19 -1.97
CA ALA A 77 -7.95 12.38 -3.10
C ALA A 77 -8.46 10.94 -3.04
N ALA A 78 -8.55 10.36 -1.84
CA ALA A 78 -9.06 9.01 -1.67
C ALA A 78 -10.55 8.92 -2.00
N VAL A 79 -11.33 9.92 -1.60
CA VAL A 79 -12.76 9.98 -1.94
C VAL A 79 -12.94 10.11 -3.45
N ASP A 80 -12.15 10.97 -4.10
CA ASP A 80 -12.18 11.11 -5.56
C ASP A 80 -11.87 9.78 -6.24
N ALA A 81 -10.87 9.06 -5.77
CA ALA A 81 -10.50 7.75 -6.32
C ALA A 81 -11.66 6.75 -6.20
N ARG A 82 -12.33 6.73 -5.05
CA ARG A 82 -13.46 5.84 -4.82
C ARG A 82 -14.62 6.16 -5.75
N LEU A 83 -14.91 7.44 -5.96
CA LEU A 83 -16.01 7.86 -6.82
C LEU A 83 -15.73 7.56 -8.29
N ARG A 84 -14.47 7.61 -8.71
CA ARG A 84 -14.08 7.35 -10.12
C ARG A 84 -13.86 5.87 -10.40
N TYR A 85 -13.18 5.15 -9.50
CA TYR A 85 -12.66 3.81 -9.77
C TYR A 85 -13.17 2.76 -8.80
N GLY A 86 -14.08 3.09 -7.89
CA GLY A 86 -14.54 2.19 -6.86
C GLY A 86 -15.37 1.02 -7.40
N LYS A 87 -15.57 0.04 -6.55
CA LYS A 87 -16.38 -1.13 -6.88
C LYS A 87 -17.77 -0.72 -7.36
N GLY A 88 -18.20 -1.31 -8.48
CA GLY A 88 -19.48 -1.00 -9.09
C GLY A 88 -19.50 0.28 -9.91
N LYS A 89 -18.40 1.04 -9.96
CA LYS A 89 -18.29 2.29 -10.68
C LYS A 89 -17.34 2.23 -11.88
N HIS A 90 -16.34 1.36 -11.82
CA HIS A 90 -15.28 1.29 -12.82
C HIS A 90 -14.69 -0.12 -12.84
N PRO A 91 -14.17 -0.60 -14.00
CA PRO A 91 -13.51 -1.91 -14.08
C PRO A 91 -12.34 -2.09 -13.10
N ALA A 92 -11.69 -0.99 -12.68
CA ALA A 92 -10.63 -1.04 -11.68
C ALA A 92 -11.13 -1.57 -10.33
N ALA A 93 -12.39 -1.25 -9.97
CA ALA A 93 -13.05 -1.75 -8.76
C ALA A 93 -12.24 -1.53 -7.48
N LEU A 94 -11.67 -0.33 -7.31
CA LEU A 94 -10.86 0.00 -6.14
C LEU A 94 -11.69 -0.09 -4.87
N ASN A 95 -11.20 -0.84 -3.88
CA ASN A 95 -11.82 -0.90 -2.57
C ASN A 95 -11.30 0.25 -1.68
N PHE A 96 -11.74 0.28 -0.43
CA PHE A 96 -11.36 1.33 0.51
C PHE A 96 -9.84 1.41 0.69
N GLY A 97 -9.19 0.28 0.95
CA GLY A 97 -7.74 0.24 1.15
C GLY A 97 -6.97 0.70 -0.08
N ASP A 98 -7.42 0.29 -1.27
CA ASP A 98 -6.81 0.71 -2.53
C ASP A 98 -6.86 2.22 -2.69
N CYS A 99 -7.97 2.84 -2.32
CA CYS A 99 -8.13 4.29 -2.41
C CYS A 99 -7.19 5.04 -1.49
N LEU A 100 -6.87 4.48 -0.31
CA LEU A 100 -5.92 5.09 0.61
C LEU A 100 -4.51 5.10 0.02
N SER A 101 -4.08 3.99 -0.57
CA SER A 101 -2.76 3.89 -1.21
C SER A 101 -2.67 4.79 -2.45
N TYR A 102 -3.72 4.78 -3.25
CA TYR A 102 -3.81 5.60 -4.46
C TYR A 102 -3.66 7.09 -4.13
N ALA A 103 -4.33 7.54 -3.08
CA ALA A 103 -4.28 8.94 -2.66
C ALA A 103 -2.86 9.38 -2.33
N VAL A 104 -2.11 8.55 -1.58
CA VAL A 104 -0.73 8.87 -1.21
C VAL A 104 0.16 8.92 -2.45
N ALA A 105 0.03 7.95 -3.35
CA ALA A 105 0.82 7.90 -4.58
C ALA A 105 0.53 9.11 -5.47
N ARG A 106 -0.73 9.47 -5.62
CA ARG A 106 -1.14 10.59 -6.45
C ARG A 106 -0.61 11.92 -5.93
N LEU A 107 -0.75 12.20 -4.64
CA LEU A 107 -0.28 13.46 -4.07
C LEU A 107 1.24 13.55 -4.03
N ALA A 108 1.93 12.44 -3.92
CA ALA A 108 3.39 12.40 -3.99
C ALA A 108 3.91 12.41 -5.43
N ASP A 109 3.03 12.22 -6.41
CA ASP A 109 3.39 12.05 -7.82
C ASP A 109 4.44 10.94 -7.98
N GLU A 110 4.18 9.81 -7.33
CA GLU A 110 5.08 8.66 -7.27
C GLU A 110 4.37 7.39 -7.73
N PRO A 111 5.11 6.43 -8.30
CA PRO A 111 4.51 5.16 -8.68
C PRO A 111 4.05 4.38 -7.46
N LEU A 112 3.04 3.55 -7.65
CA LEU A 112 2.47 2.69 -6.64
C LEU A 112 2.98 1.26 -6.84
N LEU A 113 3.52 0.64 -5.78
CA LEU A 113 3.92 -0.76 -5.80
C LEU A 113 2.79 -1.61 -5.21
N PHE A 114 2.27 -2.54 -5.99
CA PHE A 114 1.08 -3.33 -5.63
C PHE A 114 1.14 -4.72 -6.26
N VAL A 115 0.28 -5.60 -5.75
CA VAL A 115 0.05 -6.94 -6.31
C VAL A 115 -1.42 -7.01 -6.72
N GLY A 116 -1.67 -7.63 -7.89
CA GLY A 116 -3.01 -7.71 -8.45
C GLY A 116 -3.19 -6.72 -9.59
N ASP A 117 -4.40 -6.64 -10.13
CA ASP A 117 -4.70 -5.81 -11.30
C ASP A 117 -5.65 -4.63 -11.01
N ASP A 118 -6.03 -4.41 -9.75
CA ASP A 118 -6.98 -3.35 -9.39
C ASP A 118 -6.51 -1.97 -9.87
N PHE A 119 -5.24 -1.64 -9.61
CA PHE A 119 -4.69 -0.34 -10.00
C PHE A 119 -4.35 -0.25 -11.48
N ALA A 120 -4.11 -1.37 -12.13
CA ALA A 120 -3.74 -1.38 -13.55
C ALA A 120 -4.87 -0.86 -14.44
N ARG A 121 -6.10 -0.88 -13.94
CA ARG A 121 -7.28 -0.42 -14.67
C ARG A 121 -7.70 1.00 -14.30
N SER A 122 -7.04 1.60 -13.34
CA SER A 122 -7.30 2.99 -12.95
C SER A 122 -6.47 3.97 -13.79
#